data_beca6dd10cf88db6afc800961597257f
#
_entry.id   beca6dd10cf88db6afc800961597257f
#
_cell.length_a   1.000
_cell.length_b   1.000
_cell.length_c   1.000
_cell.angle_alpha   90.00
_cell.angle_beta   90.00
_cell.angle_gamma   90.00
#
_symmetry.space_group_name_H-M   'P 1'
#
loop_
_entity.id
_entity.type
_entity.pdbx_description
1 polymer ?
#
loop_
_entity_poly.entity_id
_entity_poly.type
_entity_poly.pdbx_seq_one_letter_code
_entity_poly.pdbx_strand_id
1 'polypeptide(L)'
;MDLKLLEGDLNEVIETNKYFDFYMHRVGHYLGLDVHDVGGKNEKGDWVDYSPGMITTIEPGIYINENLNVPSQYKNIGIRIEDNVLVTDKGFEVL
;
A
#
# COMPACT_ATOMS: atom_id res chain seq x y z
N MET A 1 7.03 -12.40 -7.72
CA MET A 1 7.41 -13.11 -8.94
C MET A 1 8.91 -13.33 -8.99
N ASP A 2 9.76 -12.33 -9.09
CA ASP A 2 11.22 -12.55 -9.14
C ASP A 2 11.78 -13.25 -7.91
N LEU A 3 11.26 -12.95 -6.72
CA LEU A 3 11.63 -13.62 -5.47
C LEU A 3 10.92 -14.96 -5.25
N LYS A 4 10.10 -15.41 -6.20
CA LYS A 4 9.31 -16.65 -6.10
C LYS A 4 8.33 -16.68 -4.92
N LEU A 5 7.88 -15.51 -4.47
CA LEU A 5 6.83 -15.40 -3.45
C LEU A 5 5.45 -15.64 -4.06
N LEU A 6 5.24 -15.19 -5.29
CA LEU A 6 4.01 -15.36 -6.06
C LEU A 6 4.33 -16.00 -7.41
N GLU A 7 3.51 -16.95 -7.82
CA GLU A 7 3.58 -17.64 -9.10
C GLU A 7 2.35 -17.32 -9.96
N GLY A 8 2.52 -17.39 -11.29
CA GLY A 8 1.47 -17.14 -12.25
C GLY A 8 1.63 -15.84 -13.03
N ASP A 9 0.63 -15.52 -13.82
CA ASP A 9 0.54 -14.26 -14.55
C ASP A 9 0.17 -13.11 -13.61
N LEU A 10 0.70 -11.91 -13.87
CA LEU A 10 0.46 -10.72 -13.04
C LEU A 10 -1.04 -10.37 -12.96
N ASN A 11 -1.76 -10.43 -14.08
CA ASN A 11 -3.18 -10.13 -14.10
C ASN A 11 -3.98 -11.15 -13.29
N GLU A 12 -3.65 -12.43 -13.42
CA GLU A 12 -4.27 -13.50 -12.62
C GLU A 12 -4.03 -13.26 -11.12
N VAL A 13 -2.82 -12.93 -10.72
CA VAL A 13 -2.47 -12.66 -9.32
C VAL A 13 -3.28 -11.48 -8.76
N ILE A 14 -3.48 -10.43 -9.56
CA ILE A 14 -4.28 -9.25 -9.18
C ILE A 14 -5.76 -9.62 -9.09
N GLU A 15 -6.32 -10.24 -10.13
CA GLU A 15 -7.75 -10.60 -10.19
C GLU A 15 -8.17 -11.58 -9.10
N THR A 16 -7.29 -12.53 -8.76
CA THR A 16 -7.56 -13.54 -7.73
C THR A 16 -7.12 -13.13 -6.32
N ASN A 17 -6.56 -11.91 -6.16
CA ASN A 17 -6.04 -11.39 -4.90
C ASN A 17 -4.98 -12.27 -4.23
N LYS A 18 -4.22 -13.05 -4.99
CA LYS A 18 -3.15 -13.91 -4.45
C LYS A 18 -2.07 -13.14 -3.67
N TYR A 19 -1.89 -11.86 -4.01
CA TYR A 19 -0.96 -10.98 -3.30
C TYR A 19 -1.39 -10.69 -1.85
N PHE A 20 -2.68 -10.87 -1.51
CA PHE A 20 -3.24 -10.49 -0.22
C PHE A 20 -2.62 -11.24 0.97
N ASP A 21 -2.12 -12.45 0.73
CA ASP A 21 -1.40 -13.22 1.75
C ASP A 21 -0.09 -12.56 2.19
N PHE A 22 0.47 -11.67 1.35
CA PHE A 22 1.73 -10.97 1.59
C PHE A 22 1.53 -9.47 1.85
N TYR A 23 0.45 -8.88 1.32
CA TYR A 23 0.16 -7.47 1.41
C TYR A 23 -1.35 -7.25 1.58
N MET A 24 -1.78 -7.09 2.82
CA MET A 24 -3.19 -7.11 3.20
C MET A 24 -3.75 -5.74 3.62
N HIS A 25 -2.97 -4.69 3.61
CA HIS A 25 -3.41 -3.35 3.99
C HIS A 25 -3.40 -2.37 2.82
N ARG A 26 -3.95 -1.18 3.03
CA ARG A 26 -3.96 -0.11 2.02
C ARG A 26 -2.55 0.45 1.82
N VAL A 27 -2.33 1.04 0.64
CA VAL A 27 -1.03 1.63 0.27
C VAL A 27 -0.75 2.95 1.00
N GLY A 28 -1.76 3.59 1.56
CA GLY A 28 -1.59 4.84 2.27
C GLY A 28 -2.86 5.36 2.94
N HIS A 29 -2.70 6.42 3.69
CA HIS A 29 -3.77 7.16 4.36
C HIS A 29 -3.45 8.65 4.42
N TYR A 30 -4.47 9.47 4.63
CA TYR A 30 -4.26 10.90 4.88
C TYR A 30 -3.54 11.12 6.21
N LEU A 31 -2.72 12.15 6.24
CA LEU A 31 -2.01 12.63 7.42
C LEU A 31 -2.41 14.09 7.65
N GLY A 32 -2.90 14.41 8.83
CA GLY A 32 -3.36 15.73 9.20
C GLY A 32 -3.28 15.96 10.70
N LEU A 33 -4.37 16.39 11.32
CA LEU A 33 -4.44 16.53 12.77
C LEU A 33 -4.27 15.19 13.48
N ASP A 34 -4.79 14.12 12.86
CA ASP A 34 -4.57 12.75 13.28
C ASP A 34 -3.59 12.03 12.35
N VAL A 35 -2.84 11.07 12.88
CA VAL A 35 -1.92 10.22 12.09
C VAL A 35 -2.69 9.46 11.01
N HIS A 36 -3.83 8.89 11.35
CA HIS A 36 -4.77 8.29 10.41
C HIS A 36 -5.95 9.24 10.26
N ASP A 37 -5.75 10.30 9.49
CA ASP A 37 -6.74 11.34 9.36
C ASP A 37 -7.89 10.95 8.44
N VAL A 38 -9.02 11.62 8.61
CA VAL A 38 -10.22 11.41 7.80
C VAL A 38 -10.03 12.00 6.41
N GLY A 39 -10.69 11.42 5.42
CA GLY A 39 -10.65 11.92 4.05
C GLY A 39 -10.91 10.82 3.03
N GLY A 40 -10.72 11.16 1.78
CA GLY A 40 -10.86 10.25 0.64
C GLY A 40 -12.28 10.12 0.10
N LYS A 41 -13.31 10.49 0.87
CA LYS A 41 -14.69 10.48 0.39
C LYS A 41 -15.40 11.80 0.73
N ASN A 42 -16.27 12.24 -0.18
CA ASN A 42 -17.17 13.37 0.04
C ASN A 42 -18.39 12.97 0.87
N GLU A 43 -19.28 13.93 1.16
CA GLU A 43 -20.52 13.68 1.92
C GLU A 43 -21.45 12.66 1.27
N LYS A 44 -21.36 12.47 -0.05
CA LYS A 44 -22.13 11.47 -0.80
C LYS A 44 -21.52 10.07 -0.78
N GLY A 45 -20.31 9.91 -0.22
CA GLY A 45 -19.59 8.65 -0.17
C GLY A 45 -18.74 8.35 -1.42
N ASP A 46 -18.61 9.31 -2.36
CA ASP A 46 -17.76 9.16 -3.54
C ASP A 46 -16.30 9.46 -3.20
N TRP A 47 -15.38 8.76 -3.86
CA TRP A 47 -13.96 9.04 -3.74
C TRP A 47 -13.63 10.43 -4.30
N VAL A 48 -12.77 11.15 -3.59
CA VAL A 48 -12.30 12.48 -3.95
C VAL A 48 -10.87 12.38 -4.45
N ASP A 49 -10.56 13.07 -5.54
CA ASP A 49 -9.21 13.17 -6.07
C ASP A 49 -8.30 13.95 -5.11
N TYR A 50 -7.01 13.64 -5.16
CA TYR A 50 -6.02 14.41 -4.42
C TYR A 50 -5.97 15.85 -4.93
N SER A 51 -5.84 16.79 -4.00
CA SER A 51 -5.67 18.21 -4.29
C SER A 51 -4.37 18.74 -3.67
N PRO A 52 -3.76 19.77 -4.27
CA PRO A 52 -2.57 20.40 -3.72
C PRO A 52 -2.75 20.81 -2.25
N GLY A 53 -1.74 20.55 -1.45
CA GLY A 53 -1.76 20.79 0.00
C GLY A 53 -2.19 19.57 0.83
N MET A 54 -2.74 18.54 0.23
CA MET A 54 -3.03 17.29 0.92
C MET A 54 -1.75 16.51 1.20
N ILE A 55 -1.69 15.87 2.37
CA ILE A 55 -0.60 14.97 2.75
C ILE A 55 -1.16 13.57 2.90
N THR A 56 -0.47 12.61 2.31
CA THR A 56 -0.79 11.19 2.41
C THR A 56 0.49 10.39 2.66
N THR A 57 0.35 9.22 3.27
CA THR A 57 1.43 8.24 3.31
C THR A 57 1.42 7.39 2.05
N ILE A 58 2.59 6.87 1.67
CA ILE A 58 2.74 5.78 0.71
C ILE A 58 3.57 4.72 1.41
N GLU A 59 2.93 3.61 1.74
CA GLU A 59 3.48 2.63 2.68
C GLU A 59 3.28 1.17 2.22
N PRO A 60 3.75 0.80 1.03
CA PRO A 60 3.70 -0.60 0.62
C PRO A 60 4.53 -1.48 1.56
N GLY A 61 4.11 -2.72 1.70
CA GLY A 61 4.81 -3.69 2.53
C GLY A 61 4.69 -5.10 1.99
N ILE A 62 5.59 -5.96 2.46
CA ILE A 62 5.54 -7.41 2.24
C ILE A 62 5.71 -8.10 3.58
N TYR A 63 4.78 -8.99 3.92
CA TYR A 63 4.75 -9.71 5.18
C TYR A 63 4.66 -11.20 4.89
N ILE A 64 5.64 -11.98 5.34
CA ILE A 64 5.78 -13.39 5.00
C ILE A 64 5.65 -14.23 6.25
N ASN A 65 4.47 -14.81 6.43
CA ASN A 65 4.20 -15.73 7.51
C ASN A 65 4.92 -17.08 7.28
N GLU A 66 5.29 -17.75 8.35
CA GLU A 66 5.97 -19.05 8.31
C GLU A 66 5.15 -20.15 7.62
N ASN A 67 3.81 -20.03 7.62
CA ASN A 67 2.91 -21.01 7.03
C ASN A 67 2.74 -20.87 5.51
N LEU A 68 3.27 -19.80 4.90
CA LEU A 68 3.17 -19.61 3.46
C LEU A 68 4.12 -20.56 2.71
N ASN A 69 3.68 -21.02 1.54
CA ASN A 69 4.48 -21.86 0.66
C ASN A 69 5.47 -21.03 -0.16
N VAL A 70 6.56 -20.63 0.48
CA VAL A 70 7.60 -19.77 -0.08
C VAL A 70 8.98 -20.29 0.30
N PRO A 71 10.07 -19.83 -0.37
CA PRO A 71 11.42 -20.18 0.04
C PRO A 71 11.66 -19.85 1.52
N SER A 72 12.25 -20.81 2.25
CA SER A 72 12.38 -20.75 3.72
C SER A 72 13.16 -19.52 4.22
N GLN A 73 14.10 -18.99 3.41
CA GLN A 73 14.89 -17.81 3.74
C GLN A 73 14.05 -16.53 3.89
N TYR A 74 12.84 -16.50 3.36
CA TYR A 74 11.95 -15.33 3.45
C TYR A 74 10.90 -15.44 4.55
N LYS A 75 10.73 -16.60 5.16
CA LYS A 75 9.71 -16.82 6.20
C LYS A 75 9.97 -15.95 7.43
N ASN A 76 8.90 -15.49 8.06
CA ASN A 76 8.91 -14.62 9.24
C ASN A 76 9.61 -13.27 9.01
N ILE A 77 9.60 -12.77 7.77
CA ILE A 77 10.10 -11.44 7.42
C ILE A 77 8.92 -10.53 7.10
N GLY A 78 8.92 -9.34 7.71
CA GLY A 78 8.01 -8.25 7.36
C GLY A 78 8.81 -6.99 7.06
N ILE A 79 8.52 -6.36 5.94
CA ILE A 79 9.15 -5.11 5.52
C ILE A 79 8.06 -4.15 5.05
N ARG A 80 8.08 -2.92 5.59
CA ARG A 80 7.30 -1.78 5.13
C ARG A 80 8.25 -0.62 4.84
N ILE A 81 8.05 0.06 3.73
CA ILE A 81 8.72 1.32 3.42
C ILE A 81 7.63 2.37 3.34
N GLU A 82 7.77 3.43 4.12
CA GLU A 82 6.75 4.46 4.25
C GLU A 82 7.35 5.85 4.06
N ASP A 83 6.74 6.61 3.15
CA ASP A 83 7.02 8.01 2.93
C ASP A 83 5.78 8.88 3.19
N ASN A 84 5.99 10.08 3.73
CA ASN A 84 4.98 11.12 3.77
C ASN A 84 5.09 11.95 2.50
N VAL A 85 3.99 12.12 1.81
CA VAL A 85 3.96 12.74 0.48
C VAL A 85 3.01 13.94 0.49
N LEU A 86 3.54 15.10 0.14
CA LEU A 86 2.76 16.30 -0.11
C LEU A 86 2.31 16.34 -1.57
N VAL A 87 1.02 16.49 -1.79
CA VAL A 87 0.45 16.72 -3.14
C VAL A 87 0.70 18.18 -3.54
N THR A 88 1.21 18.41 -4.72
CA THR A 88 1.51 19.73 -5.28
C THR A 88 0.75 19.98 -6.59
N ASP A 89 0.74 21.20 -7.09
CA ASP A 89 0.12 21.54 -8.40
C ASP A 89 0.76 20.80 -9.59
N LYS A 90 1.99 20.32 -9.43
CA LYS A 90 2.76 19.68 -10.50
C LYS A 90 3.01 18.18 -10.28
N GLY A 91 2.48 17.63 -9.20
CA GLY A 91 2.71 16.24 -8.84
C GLY A 91 2.81 16.08 -7.33
N PHE A 92 3.97 15.70 -6.82
CA PHE A 92 4.17 15.43 -5.40
C PHE A 92 5.58 15.79 -4.93
N GLU A 93 5.72 15.92 -3.62
CA GLU A 93 7.00 16.09 -2.91
C GLU A 93 7.07 15.08 -1.76
N VAL A 94 8.17 14.35 -1.66
CA VAL A 94 8.44 13.49 -0.50
C VAL A 94 9.01 14.36 0.61
N LEU A 95 8.37 14.32 1.76
CA LEU A 95 8.73 15.15 2.92
C LEU A 95 9.87 14.54 3.74
#